data_94b63c182eed8ba261d633fd955463c1
#
_entry.id   94b63c182eed8ba261d633fd955463c1
#
_cell.length_a   1.000
_cell.length_b   1.000
_cell.length_c   1.000
_cell.angle_alpha   90.00
_cell.angle_beta   90.00
_cell.angle_gamma   90.00
#
_symmetry.space_group_name_H-M   'P 1'
#
loop_
_entity.id
_entity.type
_entity.pdbx_description
1 polymer ?
#
loop_
_entity_poly.entity_id
_entity_poly.type
_entity_poly.pdbx_seq_one_letter_code
_entity_poly.pdbx_strand_id
1 'polypeptide(L)'
;EVTPDNDHLFWGFDKVVSGHKVIEDVTFTAKYRRNIPVGKTYIETNTIVPGEAYLIAADYNGGTYIMNNQAHIGGEVGLNGQQVQLNTVNGTAAIVNDGLANFEWSFSAENAQTITHIASGKLLSTVYSQGYAWLGLRTETDVVWTWDNNGGLSHNDAGANGYDYLSYGISASGFSAGFDIFERADSAYTPIRLFKHTENEDVNTYTVTFVDGLTGEIID
;
A
#
# COMPACT_ATOMS: atom_id res chain seq x y z
N GLU A 1 7.47 -35.20 -7.42
CA GLU A 1 6.78 -34.31 -6.49
C GLU A 1 7.11 -32.87 -6.86
N VAL A 2 6.08 -32.09 -7.19
CA VAL A 2 6.28 -30.67 -7.52
C VAL A 2 6.14 -29.90 -6.21
N THR A 3 7.25 -29.40 -5.70
CA THR A 3 7.24 -28.58 -4.48
C THR A 3 7.20 -27.13 -4.89
N PRO A 4 6.12 -26.40 -4.58
CA PRO A 4 6.09 -24.95 -4.81
C PRO A 4 7.17 -24.29 -3.95
N ASP A 5 7.67 -23.14 -4.40
CA ASP A 5 8.46 -22.27 -3.56
C ASP A 5 7.60 -21.70 -2.40
N ASN A 6 8.25 -21.03 -1.43
CA ASN A 6 7.56 -20.52 -0.24
C ASN A 6 6.53 -19.44 -0.55
N ASP A 7 6.56 -18.90 -1.77
CA ASP A 7 5.72 -17.77 -2.18
C ASP A 7 4.49 -18.19 -2.98
N HIS A 8 4.39 -19.49 -3.33
CA HIS A 8 3.30 -20.01 -4.14
C HIS A 8 2.62 -21.23 -3.48
N LEU A 9 1.31 -21.29 -3.61
CA LEU A 9 0.51 -22.45 -3.21
C LEU A 9 0.06 -23.20 -4.48
N PHE A 10 0.23 -24.51 -4.47
CA PHE A 10 -0.32 -25.38 -5.51
C PHE A 10 -1.85 -25.28 -5.48
N TRP A 11 -2.45 -24.91 -6.60
CA TRP A 11 -3.89 -24.71 -6.75
C TRP A 11 -4.60 -25.90 -7.38
N GLY A 12 -3.88 -26.71 -8.15
CA GLY A 12 -4.40 -27.88 -8.86
C GLY A 12 -3.82 -28.00 -10.27
N PHE A 13 -4.44 -28.86 -11.04
CA PHE A 13 -4.15 -29.00 -12.46
C PHE A 13 -5.30 -28.45 -13.31
N ASP A 14 -5.03 -28.12 -14.57
CA ASP A 14 -6.01 -27.66 -15.55
C ASP A 14 -7.01 -28.76 -15.94
N LYS A 15 -6.66 -30.03 -15.72
CA LYS A 15 -7.48 -31.21 -15.99
C LYS A 15 -7.60 -32.09 -14.74
N VAL A 16 -8.64 -32.92 -14.69
CA VAL A 16 -8.81 -33.89 -13.61
C VAL A 16 -7.80 -35.02 -13.79
N VAL A 17 -6.86 -35.13 -12.83
CA VAL A 17 -5.80 -36.15 -12.87
C VAL A 17 -6.29 -37.49 -12.27
N SER A 18 -7.16 -37.43 -11.25
CA SER A 18 -7.63 -38.62 -10.54
C SER A 18 -8.56 -39.45 -11.42
N GLY A 19 -8.23 -40.73 -11.59
CA GLY A 19 -8.99 -41.66 -12.40
C GLY A 19 -8.80 -41.53 -13.93
N HIS A 20 -7.93 -40.63 -14.38
CA HIS A 20 -7.57 -40.50 -15.76
C HIS A 20 -6.75 -41.73 -16.23
N LYS A 21 -7.25 -42.47 -17.21
CA LYS A 21 -6.49 -43.55 -17.84
C LYS A 21 -5.73 -42.96 -19.01
N VAL A 22 -4.39 -42.95 -18.90
CA VAL A 22 -3.53 -42.51 -20.00
C VAL A 22 -3.60 -43.52 -21.12
N ILE A 23 -4.24 -43.14 -22.22
CA ILE A 23 -4.38 -43.94 -23.46
C ILE A 23 -3.74 -43.22 -24.66
N GLU A 24 -3.31 -42.01 -24.47
CA GLU A 24 -2.62 -41.12 -25.41
C GLU A 24 -1.78 -40.11 -24.61
N ASP A 25 -0.92 -39.38 -25.26
CA ASP A 25 -0.13 -38.33 -24.65
C ASP A 25 -1.02 -37.23 -24.05
N VAL A 26 -0.87 -36.97 -22.77
CA VAL A 26 -1.68 -35.97 -22.04
C VAL A 26 -0.79 -35.04 -21.27
N THR A 27 -0.88 -33.76 -21.55
CA THR A 27 -0.21 -32.70 -20.74
C THR A 27 -1.15 -32.21 -19.66
N PHE A 28 -0.65 -32.19 -18.42
CA PHE A 28 -1.30 -31.57 -17.28
C PHE A 28 -0.53 -30.32 -16.90
N THR A 29 -1.19 -29.18 -16.86
CA THR A 29 -0.58 -27.94 -16.41
C THR A 29 -0.87 -27.71 -14.94
N ALA A 30 0.17 -27.67 -14.13
CA ALA A 30 0.05 -27.32 -12.72
C ALA A 30 -0.20 -25.83 -12.59
N LYS A 31 -1.18 -25.47 -11.77
CA LYS A 31 -1.54 -24.09 -11.45
C LYS A 31 -1.10 -23.77 -10.04
N TYR A 32 -0.44 -22.66 -9.89
CA TYR A 32 -0.02 -22.13 -8.60
C TYR A 32 -0.57 -20.73 -8.43
N ARG A 33 -0.91 -20.35 -7.22
CA ARG A 33 -1.24 -18.97 -6.87
C ARG A 33 -0.21 -18.46 -5.87
N ARG A 34 0.02 -17.16 -5.89
CA ARG A 34 0.80 -16.53 -4.81
C ARG A 34 0.14 -16.80 -3.47
N ASN A 35 0.96 -17.04 -2.46
CA ASN A 35 0.51 -17.16 -1.07
C ASN A 35 0.19 -15.77 -0.49
N ILE A 36 -0.77 -15.07 -1.12
CA ILE A 36 -1.24 -13.76 -0.70
C ILE A 36 -2.59 -13.97 -0.01
N PRO A 37 -2.80 -13.36 1.18
CA PRO A 37 -4.09 -13.43 1.85
C PRO A 37 -5.25 -12.99 0.95
N VAL A 38 -6.43 -13.59 1.14
CA VAL A 38 -7.65 -13.18 0.44
C VAL A 38 -7.99 -11.75 0.85
N GLY A 39 -8.18 -10.87 -0.13
CA GLY A 39 -8.48 -9.47 0.09
C GLY A 39 -7.55 -8.54 -0.69
N LYS A 40 -7.90 -7.26 -0.75
CA LYS A 40 -7.00 -6.23 -1.29
C LYS A 40 -5.73 -6.19 -0.45
N THR A 41 -4.60 -6.31 -1.11
CA THR A 41 -3.29 -6.30 -0.46
C THR A 41 -2.52 -5.04 -0.83
N TYR A 42 -1.96 -4.39 0.17
CA TYR A 42 -1.10 -3.22 0.01
C TYR A 42 0.26 -3.56 0.60
N ILE A 43 1.29 -3.56 -0.23
CA ILE A 43 2.66 -3.95 0.15
C ILE A 43 3.49 -2.71 0.39
N GLU A 44 4.24 -2.70 1.48
CA GLU A 44 5.14 -1.59 1.82
C GLU A 44 6.17 -1.36 0.71
N THR A 45 6.38 -0.09 0.38
CA THR A 45 7.34 0.34 -0.64
C THR A 45 7.88 1.72 -0.32
N ASN A 46 9.09 2.02 -0.78
CA ASN A 46 9.65 3.36 -0.78
C ASN A 46 9.63 4.03 -2.18
N THR A 47 9.07 3.32 -3.17
CA THR A 47 9.03 3.79 -4.56
C THR A 47 7.60 4.18 -4.93
N ILE A 48 7.46 5.36 -5.52
CA ILE A 48 6.18 5.84 -6.05
C ILE A 48 6.12 5.57 -7.56
N VAL A 49 5.02 4.98 -7.99
CA VAL A 49 4.62 4.86 -9.40
C VAL A 49 3.42 5.79 -9.61
N PRO A 50 3.55 6.83 -10.45
CA PRO A 50 2.48 7.81 -10.64
C PRO A 50 1.16 7.16 -11.07
N GLY A 51 0.06 7.63 -10.48
CA GLY A 51 -1.29 7.16 -10.80
C GLY A 51 -1.72 5.87 -10.09
N GLU A 52 -0.81 5.12 -9.49
CA GLU A 52 -1.13 3.93 -8.69
C GLU A 52 -1.73 4.31 -7.33
N ALA A 53 -2.45 3.35 -6.73
CA ALA A 53 -3.10 3.54 -5.43
C ALA A 53 -2.17 3.17 -4.27
N TYR A 54 -2.14 4.02 -3.25
CA TYR A 54 -1.34 3.86 -2.04
C TYR A 54 -2.16 4.12 -0.79
N LEU A 55 -1.82 3.43 0.30
CA LEU A 55 -2.13 3.87 1.64
C LEU A 55 -0.93 4.68 2.17
N ILE A 56 -1.20 5.83 2.76
CA ILE A 56 -0.22 6.65 3.48
C ILE A 56 -0.36 6.31 4.95
N ALA A 57 0.70 5.80 5.56
CA ALA A 57 0.68 5.31 6.93
C ALA A 57 1.80 5.93 7.77
N ALA A 58 1.65 5.86 9.09
CA ALA A 58 2.69 6.17 10.05
C ALA A 58 2.54 5.28 11.29
N ASP A 59 3.67 5.02 11.96
CA ASP A 59 3.66 4.28 13.22
C ASP A 59 3.55 5.25 14.40
N TYR A 60 2.70 4.95 15.38
CA TYR A 60 2.52 5.76 16.57
C TYR A 60 2.11 4.91 17.76
N ASN A 61 2.80 5.05 18.89
CA ASN A 61 2.52 4.32 20.14
C ASN A 61 2.33 2.80 19.95
N GLY A 62 3.16 2.17 19.10
CA GLY A 62 3.14 0.73 18.85
C GLY A 62 2.02 0.26 17.91
N GLY A 63 1.29 1.16 17.27
CA GLY A 63 0.31 0.86 16.21
C GLY A 63 0.69 1.52 14.89
N THR A 64 0.20 0.97 13.79
CA THR A 64 0.28 1.58 12.45
C THR A 64 -1.07 2.20 12.11
N TYR A 65 -1.07 3.44 11.67
CA TYR A 65 -2.26 4.23 11.33
C TYR A 65 -2.20 4.62 9.87
N ILE A 66 -3.30 4.46 9.14
CA ILE A 66 -3.46 4.90 7.75
C ILE A 66 -4.31 6.16 7.67
N MET A 67 -3.91 7.08 6.81
CA MET A 67 -4.56 8.38 6.61
C MET A 67 -5.87 8.24 5.83
N ASN A 68 -6.94 8.85 6.34
CA ASN A 68 -8.18 9.01 5.61
C ASN A 68 -8.41 10.47 5.18
N ASN A 69 -9.54 10.74 4.52
CA ASN A 69 -9.90 12.06 4.01
C ASN A 69 -10.79 12.89 4.96
N GLN A 70 -10.96 12.46 6.19
CA GLN A 70 -11.80 13.16 7.16
C GLN A 70 -10.95 14.08 8.03
N ALA A 71 -11.41 15.31 8.17
CA ALA A 71 -10.75 16.26 9.05
C ALA A 71 -10.79 15.79 10.52
N HIS A 72 -9.68 16.04 11.21
CA HIS A 72 -9.45 15.56 12.57
C HIS A 72 -9.80 16.60 13.63
N ILE A 73 -9.25 17.81 13.51
CA ILE A 73 -9.38 18.86 14.53
C ILE A 73 -10.49 19.84 14.14
N GLY A 74 -11.48 20.02 15.03
CA GLY A 74 -12.54 20.98 14.83
C GLY A 74 -13.37 20.81 13.55
N GLY A 75 -13.20 19.67 12.86
CA GLY A 75 -13.92 19.36 11.62
C GLY A 75 -13.34 20.00 10.36
N GLU A 76 -12.19 20.71 10.42
CA GLU A 76 -11.66 21.43 9.26
C GLU A 76 -10.17 21.19 8.98
N VAL A 77 -9.38 20.79 9.99
CA VAL A 77 -7.91 20.74 9.90
C VAL A 77 -7.34 19.44 10.44
N GLY A 78 -6.16 19.05 9.92
CA GLY A 78 -5.57 17.73 10.13
C GLY A 78 -6.44 16.63 9.51
N LEU A 79 -5.91 15.43 9.38
CA LEU A 79 -6.67 14.29 8.86
C LEU A 79 -6.67 13.14 9.87
N ASN A 80 -7.78 12.42 9.95
CA ASN A 80 -7.89 11.27 10.83
C ASN A 80 -7.01 10.11 10.37
N GLY A 81 -6.53 9.33 11.35
CA GLY A 81 -5.88 8.05 11.15
C GLY A 81 -6.74 6.89 11.63
N GLN A 82 -6.73 5.80 10.89
CA GLN A 82 -7.31 4.54 11.30
C GLN A 82 -6.21 3.54 11.59
N GLN A 83 -6.24 2.95 12.78
CA GLN A 83 -5.31 1.88 13.12
C GLN A 83 -5.58 0.63 12.28
N VAL A 84 -4.50 0.03 11.78
CA VAL A 84 -4.54 -1.21 11.00
C VAL A 84 -3.57 -2.23 11.56
N GLN A 85 -3.79 -3.50 11.22
CA GLN A 85 -2.85 -4.58 11.50
C GLN A 85 -1.89 -4.78 10.34
N LEU A 86 -0.61 -4.90 10.64
CA LEU A 86 0.39 -5.31 9.66
C LEU A 86 0.46 -6.83 9.56
N ASN A 87 0.56 -7.29 8.35
CA ASN A 87 0.87 -8.66 7.96
C ASN A 87 2.26 -8.69 7.33
N THR A 88 2.77 -9.87 7.03
CA THR A 88 3.99 -10.05 6.25
C THR A 88 3.65 -10.84 5.00
N VAL A 89 4.01 -10.29 3.86
CA VAL A 89 3.87 -10.95 2.55
C VAL A 89 5.26 -10.95 1.91
N ASN A 90 5.78 -12.12 1.64
CA ASN A 90 7.12 -12.30 1.05
C ASN A 90 8.24 -11.55 1.81
N GLY A 91 8.18 -11.56 3.15
CA GLY A 91 9.16 -10.88 4.00
C GLY A 91 8.99 -9.34 4.10
N THR A 92 8.00 -8.77 3.42
CA THR A 92 7.71 -7.33 3.41
C THR A 92 6.44 -7.06 4.20
N ALA A 93 6.39 -5.94 4.93
CA ALA A 93 5.19 -5.52 5.63
C ALA A 93 4.05 -5.26 4.65
N ALA A 94 2.84 -5.67 5.02
CA ALA A 94 1.66 -5.53 4.18
C ALA A 94 0.40 -5.24 5.01
N ILE A 95 -0.56 -4.57 4.40
CA ILE A 95 -1.90 -4.37 4.93
C ILE A 95 -2.86 -5.15 4.03
N VAL A 96 -3.66 -6.05 4.62
CA VAL A 96 -4.63 -6.88 3.90
C VAL A 96 -6.02 -6.54 4.41
N ASN A 97 -6.79 -5.83 3.59
CA ASN A 97 -8.15 -5.42 3.95
C ASN A 97 -8.90 -4.92 2.70
N ASP A 98 -10.11 -5.44 2.46
CA ASP A 98 -10.96 -5.03 1.32
C ASP A 98 -11.67 -3.69 1.52
N GLY A 99 -11.80 -3.22 2.75
CA GLY A 99 -12.56 -2.03 3.11
C GLY A 99 -11.80 -0.69 2.98
N LEU A 100 -10.60 -0.66 2.37
CA LEU A 100 -9.70 0.48 2.41
C LEU A 100 -9.76 1.41 1.18
N ALA A 101 -10.69 1.24 0.25
CA ALA A 101 -10.81 2.10 -0.94
C ALA A 101 -10.97 3.60 -0.61
N ASN A 102 -11.55 3.94 0.56
CA ASN A 102 -11.68 5.32 1.03
C ASN A 102 -10.42 5.86 1.73
N PHE A 103 -9.33 5.11 1.75
CA PHE A 103 -8.03 5.49 2.30
C PHE A 103 -6.96 5.54 1.21
N GLU A 104 -7.34 5.35 -0.05
CA GLU A 104 -6.41 5.30 -1.18
C GLU A 104 -6.07 6.69 -1.69
N TRP A 105 -4.79 6.89 -1.92
CA TRP A 105 -4.16 8.09 -2.43
C TRP A 105 -3.35 7.78 -3.68
N SER A 106 -3.27 8.72 -4.60
CA SER A 106 -2.37 8.61 -5.75
C SER A 106 -1.43 9.81 -5.81
N PHE A 107 -0.28 9.60 -6.42
CA PHE A 107 0.75 10.61 -6.60
C PHE A 107 0.87 10.95 -8.09
N SER A 108 1.11 12.23 -8.42
CA SER A 108 1.22 12.65 -9.83
C SER A 108 2.62 12.44 -10.41
N ALA A 109 3.64 12.19 -9.57
CA ALA A 109 5.02 11.95 -9.99
C ALA A 109 5.75 10.98 -9.05
N GLU A 110 6.87 10.41 -9.52
CA GLU A 110 7.73 9.50 -8.73
C GLU A 110 8.30 10.14 -7.47
N ASN A 111 8.44 11.47 -7.46
CA ASN A 111 8.91 12.24 -6.31
C ASN A 111 7.78 12.96 -5.56
N ALA A 112 6.55 12.54 -5.72
CA ALA A 112 5.28 12.97 -5.13
C ALA A 112 4.51 14.07 -5.90
N GLN A 113 4.95 15.30 -6.00
CA GLN A 113 4.28 16.50 -6.53
C GLN A 113 2.88 16.74 -5.96
N THR A 114 1.81 16.28 -6.60
CA THR A 114 0.44 16.38 -6.04
C THR A 114 -0.01 15.03 -5.53
N ILE A 115 -0.76 15.05 -4.42
CA ILE A 115 -1.29 13.86 -3.78
C ILE A 115 -2.81 13.97 -3.80
N THR A 116 -3.47 13.01 -4.45
CA THR A 116 -4.91 13.00 -4.65
C THR A 116 -5.54 11.88 -3.85
N HIS A 117 -6.56 12.18 -3.04
CA HIS A 117 -7.43 11.16 -2.45
C HIS A 117 -8.34 10.58 -3.54
N ILE A 118 -8.16 9.31 -3.87
CA ILE A 118 -8.76 8.69 -5.07
C ILE A 118 -10.29 8.79 -5.04
N ALA A 119 -10.92 8.40 -3.93
CA ALA A 119 -12.37 8.34 -3.84
C ALA A 119 -13.08 9.71 -3.90
N SER A 120 -12.42 10.81 -3.46
CA SER A 120 -13.04 12.14 -3.47
C SER A 120 -12.51 13.07 -4.56
N GLY A 121 -11.40 12.74 -5.19
CA GLY A 121 -10.69 13.60 -6.13
C GLY A 121 -10.05 14.85 -5.51
N LYS A 122 -10.08 14.98 -4.16
CA LYS A 122 -9.49 16.13 -3.48
C LYS A 122 -7.99 15.97 -3.33
N LEU A 123 -7.29 17.11 -3.36
CA LEU A 123 -5.84 17.19 -3.25
C LEU A 123 -5.40 17.42 -1.80
N LEU A 124 -4.38 16.70 -1.37
CA LEU A 124 -3.71 16.96 -0.10
C LEU A 124 -2.98 18.30 -0.18
N SER A 125 -3.23 19.16 0.79
CA SER A 125 -2.77 20.54 0.78
C SER A 125 -2.58 21.05 2.20
N THR A 126 -2.10 22.27 2.32
CA THR A 126 -2.18 23.05 3.54
C THR A 126 -3.46 23.89 3.57
N VAL A 127 -4.02 24.06 4.75
CA VAL A 127 -5.14 24.96 5.03
C VAL A 127 -4.77 25.85 6.20
N TYR A 128 -5.21 27.12 6.15
CA TYR A 128 -4.91 28.09 7.19
C TYR A 128 -6.15 28.27 8.07
N SER A 129 -5.98 28.03 9.36
CA SER A 129 -7.00 28.27 10.37
C SER A 129 -6.38 28.87 11.62
N GLN A 130 -7.02 29.90 12.19
CA GLN A 130 -6.58 30.58 13.41
C GLN A 130 -5.10 31.08 13.39
N GLY A 131 -4.58 31.41 12.19
CA GLY A 131 -3.21 31.91 12.01
C GLY A 131 -2.13 30.84 11.88
N TYR A 132 -2.51 29.56 11.83
CA TYR A 132 -1.62 28.41 11.66
C TYR A 132 -1.90 27.67 10.36
N ALA A 133 -0.85 27.08 9.78
CA ALA A 133 -0.98 26.11 8.71
C ALA A 133 -1.28 24.72 9.29
N TRP A 134 -2.13 23.99 8.64
CA TRP A 134 -2.56 22.64 8.98
C TRP A 134 -2.66 21.78 7.74
N LEU A 135 -2.60 20.48 7.90
CA LEU A 135 -2.94 19.56 6.83
C LEU A 135 -4.43 19.64 6.50
N GLY A 136 -4.78 19.58 5.22
CA GLY A 136 -6.17 19.58 4.80
C GLY A 136 -6.36 19.15 3.34
N LEU A 137 -7.59 19.23 2.87
CA LEU A 137 -7.98 18.85 1.51
C LEU A 137 -8.59 20.02 0.76
N ARG A 138 -8.17 20.18 -0.51
CA ARG A 138 -8.68 21.21 -1.42
C ARG A 138 -9.07 20.60 -2.77
N THR A 139 -9.89 21.33 -3.53
CA THR A 139 -10.21 20.99 -4.93
C THR A 139 -9.10 21.39 -5.88
N GLU A 140 -8.33 22.43 -5.51
CA GLU A 140 -7.17 22.96 -6.22
C GLU A 140 -6.07 23.25 -5.21
N THR A 141 -4.81 23.13 -5.60
CA THR A 141 -3.65 23.44 -4.77
C THR A 141 -2.46 23.85 -5.61
N ASP A 142 -1.64 24.76 -5.09
CA ASP A 142 -0.29 25.10 -5.53
C ASP A 142 0.79 24.44 -4.67
N VAL A 143 0.38 23.70 -3.65
CA VAL A 143 1.28 22.95 -2.77
C VAL A 143 1.87 21.77 -3.53
N VAL A 144 3.20 21.73 -3.56
CA VAL A 144 3.99 20.65 -4.16
C VAL A 144 4.59 19.80 -3.04
N TRP A 145 4.30 18.51 -3.06
CA TRP A 145 4.85 17.54 -2.14
C TRP A 145 6.11 16.91 -2.71
N THR A 146 7.04 16.55 -1.84
CA THR A 146 8.29 15.88 -2.18
C THR A 146 8.51 14.67 -1.28
N TRP A 147 8.81 13.52 -1.89
CA TRP A 147 9.15 12.26 -1.24
C TRP A 147 10.66 12.03 -1.25
N ASP A 148 11.28 11.80 -0.10
CA ASP A 148 12.72 11.60 0.04
C ASP A 148 13.16 10.12 0.04
N ASN A 149 12.26 9.18 -0.21
CA ASN A 149 12.45 7.73 -0.19
C ASN A 149 12.84 7.13 1.19
N ASN A 150 12.83 7.94 2.25
CA ASN A 150 13.19 7.53 3.61
C ASN A 150 12.09 7.87 4.64
N GLY A 151 10.86 8.02 4.16
CA GLY A 151 9.71 8.35 5.01
C GLY A 151 9.49 9.86 5.20
N GLY A 152 10.30 10.71 4.59
CA GLY A 152 10.09 12.15 4.57
C GLY A 152 9.16 12.56 3.42
N LEU A 153 7.92 12.88 3.72
CA LEU A 153 6.97 13.48 2.78
C LEU A 153 6.76 14.93 3.18
N SER A 154 7.37 15.85 2.42
CA SER A 154 7.38 17.29 2.72
C SER A 154 6.69 18.11 1.64
N HIS A 155 6.29 19.33 1.98
CA HIS A 155 5.69 20.28 1.06
C HIS A 155 6.46 21.60 1.00
N ASN A 156 6.14 22.43 -0.02
CA ASN A 156 6.82 23.68 -0.32
C ASN A 156 6.08 24.95 0.15
N ASP A 157 5.04 24.83 0.97
CA ASP A 157 4.29 26.00 1.44
C ASP A 157 5.10 26.80 2.45
N ALA A 158 5.69 27.90 2.02
CA ALA A 158 6.51 28.79 2.86
C ALA A 158 5.72 29.43 4.03
N GLY A 159 4.40 29.49 3.94
CA GLY A 159 3.54 30.01 5.00
C GLY A 159 3.43 29.07 6.20
N ALA A 160 3.83 27.81 6.04
CA ALA A 160 3.81 26.81 7.13
C ALA A 160 4.94 27.01 8.16
N ASN A 161 5.87 27.96 7.95
CA ASN A 161 6.89 28.37 8.91
C ASN A 161 7.75 27.22 9.48
N GLY A 162 8.14 26.24 8.62
CA GLY A 162 8.98 25.11 9.00
C GLY A 162 8.19 23.85 9.39
N TYR A 163 6.87 23.91 9.43
CA TYR A 163 5.99 22.73 9.55
C TYR A 163 5.78 22.12 8.17
N ASP A 164 6.81 21.45 7.66
CA ASP A 164 6.86 21.08 6.23
C ASP A 164 6.63 19.59 6.00
N TYR A 165 6.64 18.77 7.05
CA TYR A 165 6.62 17.31 6.91
C TYR A 165 5.30 16.70 7.36
N LEU A 166 4.71 15.85 6.51
CA LEU A 166 3.59 15.02 6.89
C LEU A 166 4.03 14.02 7.98
N SER A 167 3.26 13.92 9.04
CA SER A 167 3.47 12.98 10.12
C SER A 167 2.15 12.62 10.80
N TYR A 168 2.19 11.63 11.69
CA TYR A 168 1.08 11.25 12.56
C TYR A 168 1.48 11.38 14.02
N GLY A 169 0.76 12.17 14.76
CA GLY A 169 1.05 12.40 16.16
C GLY A 169 0.10 13.40 16.81
N ILE A 170 0.43 13.80 18.02
CA ILE A 170 -0.24 14.90 18.69
C ILE A 170 0.45 16.18 18.24
N SER A 171 -0.25 17.02 17.46
CA SER A 171 0.27 18.32 17.03
C SER A 171 0.48 19.25 18.23
N ALA A 172 1.22 20.34 18.03
CA ALA A 172 1.51 21.36 19.04
C ALA A 172 0.27 21.95 19.74
N SER A 173 -0.91 21.79 19.13
CA SER A 173 -2.19 22.21 19.70
C SER A 173 -2.70 21.31 20.85
N GLY A 174 -2.06 20.16 21.12
CA GLY A 174 -2.39 19.27 22.24
C GLY A 174 -3.69 18.47 22.10
N PHE A 175 -4.27 18.41 20.88
CA PHE A 175 -5.44 17.58 20.58
C PHE A 175 -5.05 16.08 20.45
N SER A 176 -6.01 15.24 20.18
CA SER A 176 -5.75 13.82 19.91
C SER A 176 -4.85 13.61 18.69
N ALA A 177 -4.17 12.45 18.62
CA ALA A 177 -3.27 12.14 17.50
C ALA A 177 -4.02 12.05 16.16
N GLY A 178 -3.40 12.62 15.13
CA GLY A 178 -3.90 12.64 13.74
C GLY A 178 -2.75 12.88 12.76
N PHE A 179 -3.05 12.79 11.47
CA PHE A 179 -2.12 13.24 10.43
C PHE A 179 -2.15 14.75 10.32
N ASP A 180 -0.98 15.35 10.41
CA ASP A 180 -0.79 16.80 10.29
C ASP A 180 0.63 17.10 9.77
N ILE A 181 0.95 18.38 9.65
CA ILE A 181 2.28 18.85 9.28
C ILE A 181 3.09 19.15 10.53
N PHE A 182 4.34 18.72 10.54
CA PHE A 182 5.27 18.79 11.67
C PHE A 182 6.62 19.35 11.21
N GLU A 183 7.37 19.93 12.15
CA GLU A 183 8.80 20.15 11.95
C GLU A 183 9.53 18.80 11.99
N ARG A 184 10.48 18.56 11.04
CA ARG A 184 11.25 17.31 11.04
C ARG A 184 12.07 17.10 12.31
N ALA A 185 12.45 18.17 12.98
CA ALA A 185 13.19 18.15 14.22
C ALA A 185 12.31 17.93 15.47
N ASP A 186 10.98 17.94 15.31
CA ASP A 186 10.05 17.71 16.40
C ASP A 186 10.18 16.26 16.89
N SER A 187 10.20 16.08 18.22
CA SER A 187 10.19 14.75 18.85
C SER A 187 8.91 13.95 18.57
N ALA A 188 7.84 14.61 18.16
CA ALA A 188 6.58 14.00 17.74
C ALA A 188 6.57 13.57 16.26
N TYR A 189 7.61 13.98 15.48
CA TYR A 189 7.69 13.59 14.08
C TYR A 189 7.88 12.07 13.92
N THR A 190 7.04 11.47 13.10
CA THR A 190 7.13 10.06 12.72
C THR A 190 7.21 9.96 11.19
N PRO A 191 8.18 9.23 10.64
CA PRO A 191 8.28 9.02 9.20
C PRO A 191 7.03 8.37 8.62
N ILE A 192 6.69 8.76 7.39
CA ILE A 192 5.61 8.16 6.63
C ILE A 192 6.05 6.82 6.03
N ARG A 193 5.13 5.88 5.95
CA ARG A 193 5.26 4.61 5.25
C ARG A 193 4.24 4.58 4.12
N LEU A 194 4.65 4.13 2.96
CA LEU A 194 3.78 3.95 1.81
C LEU A 194 3.49 2.46 1.59
N PHE A 195 2.24 2.13 1.38
CA PHE A 195 1.82 0.78 1.04
C PHE A 195 1.09 0.82 -0.29
N LYS A 196 1.71 0.25 -1.32
CA LYS A 196 1.17 0.23 -2.68
C LYS A 196 0.12 -0.86 -2.81
N HIS A 197 -1.03 -0.55 -3.40
CA HIS A 197 -2.01 -1.54 -3.82
C HIS A 197 -1.36 -2.51 -4.81
N THR A 198 -1.52 -3.77 -4.55
CA THR A 198 -1.06 -4.85 -5.42
C THR A 198 -2.28 -5.67 -5.81
N GLU A 199 -2.58 -5.71 -7.09
CA GLU A 199 -3.53 -6.67 -7.59
C GLU A 199 -2.97 -8.07 -7.35
N ASN A 200 -3.82 -8.98 -6.89
CA ASN A 200 -3.46 -10.38 -6.85
C ASN A 200 -3.33 -10.84 -8.30
N GLU A 201 -2.13 -10.74 -8.87
CA GLU A 201 -1.86 -11.37 -10.14
C GLU A 201 -2.00 -12.87 -9.96
N ASP A 202 -3.11 -13.39 -10.45
CA ASP A 202 -3.45 -14.79 -10.39
C ASP A 202 -2.50 -15.62 -11.27
N VAL A 203 -1.96 -16.65 -10.64
CA VAL A 203 -1.58 -17.91 -11.28
C VAL A 203 -0.40 -17.85 -12.24
N ASN A 204 0.79 -18.06 -11.71
CA ASN A 204 1.85 -18.64 -12.54
C ASN A 204 1.42 -20.06 -12.97
N THR A 205 1.32 -20.30 -14.28
CA THR A 205 1.09 -21.63 -14.83
C THR A 205 2.44 -22.26 -15.15
N TYR A 206 2.65 -23.47 -14.62
CA TYR A 206 3.84 -24.27 -14.91
C TYR A 206 3.40 -25.51 -15.68
N THR A 207 4.10 -25.82 -16.74
CA THR A 207 3.92 -27.09 -17.45
C THR A 207 4.66 -28.19 -16.71
N VAL A 208 3.96 -29.23 -16.29
CA VAL A 208 4.55 -30.42 -15.71
C VAL A 208 4.58 -31.50 -16.78
N THR A 209 5.77 -31.93 -17.14
CA THR A 209 5.99 -33.02 -18.08
C THR A 209 6.08 -34.31 -17.30
N PHE A 210 5.28 -35.30 -17.65
CA PHE A 210 5.34 -36.62 -17.09
C PHE A 210 6.27 -37.50 -17.95
N VAL A 211 7.14 -38.25 -17.32
CA VAL A 211 8.04 -39.19 -18.00
C VAL A 211 7.61 -40.62 -17.65
N ASP A 212 7.63 -41.49 -18.64
CA ASP A 212 7.48 -42.94 -18.42
C ASP A 212 8.65 -43.43 -17.54
N GLY A 213 8.34 -43.98 -16.37
CA GLY A 213 9.33 -44.46 -15.41
C GLY A 213 10.13 -45.67 -15.87
N LEU A 214 9.72 -46.32 -16.96
CA LEU A 214 10.40 -47.49 -17.54
C LEU A 214 11.30 -47.11 -18.70
N THR A 215 10.87 -46.20 -19.56
CA THR A 215 11.58 -45.85 -20.79
C THR A 215 12.37 -44.54 -20.67
N GLY A 216 11.99 -43.67 -19.69
CA GLY A 216 12.54 -42.32 -19.56
C GLY A 216 12.07 -41.37 -20.68
N GLU A 217 11.15 -41.83 -21.54
CA GLU A 217 10.54 -40.99 -22.56
C GLU A 217 9.53 -40.03 -21.92
N ILE A 218 9.47 -38.82 -22.47
CA ILE A 218 8.48 -37.84 -22.08
C ILE A 218 7.11 -38.38 -22.47
N ILE A 219 6.20 -38.48 -21.53
CA ILE A 219 4.80 -38.72 -21.80
C ILE A 219 4.19 -37.34 -22.05
N ASP A 220 4.24 -36.93 -23.35
CA ASP A 220 3.68 -35.66 -23.78
C ASP A 220 2.16 -35.63 -23.66
#